data_18cf677ea409c7ce306f8429174649d3
#
_entry.id   18cf677ea409c7ce306f8429174649d3
#
_cell.length_a   1.000
_cell.length_b   1.000
_cell.length_c   1.000
_cell.angle_alpha   90.00
_cell.angle_beta   90.00
_cell.angle_gamma   90.00
#
_symmetry.space_group_name_H-M   'P 1'
#
loop_
_entity.id
_entity.type
_entity.pdbx_description
1 polymer ?
#
loop_
_entity_poly.entity_id
_entity_poly.type
_entity_poly.pdbx_seq_one_letter_code
_entity_poly.pdbx_strand_id
1 'polypeptide(L)'
;LKDDRGIPTTYFFSPDGSAEKGPDMAHGRWYPTVTELEDGRMLTMGGRDQSNAVVTIPEIWENGRWVELLGAGTLEIPYYPRNFVDPKNGLIFYASERIDSRWFNVDGSSPTGRGQWISGPPHVYRFNRDYGSAVMYDTGKILVVGGGGHTSWPTPDPKTAQPTATAEIIDLNATGPSWQNT
;
A
#
# COMPACT_ATOMS: atom_id res chain seq x y z
N LEU A 1 18.62 2.24 19.22
CA LEU A 1 18.21 1.49 18.04
C LEU A 1 18.28 2.44 16.85
N LYS A 2 19.29 2.23 16.03
CA LYS A 2 19.61 3.05 14.85
C LYS A 2 19.28 2.27 13.58
N ASP A 3 18.09 1.62 13.50
CA ASP A 3 17.89 0.68 12.43
C ASP A 3 16.55 0.92 11.74
N ASP A 4 16.55 1.91 10.83
CA ASP A 4 15.53 2.11 9.80
C ASP A 4 15.67 1.02 8.71
N ARG A 5 15.96 -0.23 9.13
CA ARG A 5 16.27 -1.34 8.25
C ARG A 5 15.20 -2.40 8.37
N GLY A 6 14.64 -2.77 7.23
CA GLY A 6 13.68 -3.85 7.15
C GLY A 6 14.32 -5.21 7.41
N ILE A 7 13.57 -6.10 8.01
CA ILE A 7 13.90 -7.51 8.13
C ILE A 7 12.97 -8.34 7.25
N PRO A 8 13.43 -9.46 6.66
CA PRO A 8 12.58 -10.31 5.84
C PRO A 8 11.76 -11.30 6.66
N THR A 9 12.00 -11.38 7.96
CA THR A 9 11.43 -12.40 8.84
C THR A 9 9.94 -12.19 9.05
N THR A 10 9.17 -13.27 8.92
CA THR A 10 7.74 -13.31 9.18
C THR A 10 7.41 -14.20 10.36
N TYR A 11 6.33 -13.87 11.06
CA TYR A 11 5.78 -14.67 12.16
C TYR A 11 4.26 -14.81 11.99
N PHE A 12 3.77 -15.99 12.31
CA PHE A 12 2.35 -16.27 12.43
C PHE A 12 1.99 -16.30 13.91
N PHE A 13 0.92 -15.61 14.27
CA PHE A 13 0.40 -15.57 15.63
C PHE A 13 -0.92 -16.33 15.69
N SER A 14 -1.05 -17.22 16.64
CA SER A 14 -2.28 -17.95 16.91
C SER A 14 -3.11 -17.26 17.98
N PRO A 15 -4.44 -17.52 18.05
CA PRO A 15 -5.31 -16.93 19.06
C PRO A 15 -4.93 -17.27 20.51
N ASP A 16 -4.19 -18.36 20.73
CA ASP A 16 -3.66 -18.75 22.04
C ASP A 16 -2.41 -17.96 22.48
N GLY A 17 -1.96 -17.01 21.62
CA GLY A 17 -0.78 -16.18 21.86
C GLY A 17 0.55 -16.83 21.46
N SER A 18 0.53 -18.05 20.92
CA SER A 18 1.74 -18.65 20.38
C SER A 18 2.19 -17.96 19.07
N ALA A 19 3.49 -17.97 18.81
CA ALA A 19 4.08 -17.40 17.60
C ALA A 19 4.99 -18.45 16.94
N GLU A 20 4.81 -18.62 15.65
CA GLU A 20 5.66 -19.49 14.83
C GLU A 20 6.38 -18.66 13.78
N LYS A 21 7.69 -18.92 13.62
CA LYS A 21 8.47 -18.30 12.56
C LYS A 21 8.09 -18.92 11.22
N GLY A 22 7.62 -18.08 10.29
CA GLY A 22 7.38 -18.46 8.90
C GLY A 22 8.63 -18.35 8.03
N PRO A 23 8.54 -18.72 6.75
CA PRO A 23 9.57 -18.45 5.75
C PRO A 23 9.84 -16.96 5.62
N ASP A 24 11.10 -16.60 5.40
CA ASP A 24 11.48 -15.22 5.18
C ASP A 24 10.97 -14.73 3.79
N MET A 25 10.61 -13.45 3.69
CA MET A 25 10.36 -12.74 2.42
C MET A 25 11.66 -12.64 1.61
N ALA A 26 11.57 -12.37 0.32
CA ALA A 26 12.73 -12.06 -0.51
C ALA A 26 13.38 -10.73 -0.09
N HIS A 27 12.56 -9.77 0.35
CA HIS A 27 13.02 -8.45 0.78
C HIS A 27 12.69 -8.21 2.25
N GLY A 28 13.65 -7.62 2.98
CA GLY A 28 13.35 -7.00 4.27
C GLY A 28 12.40 -5.82 4.06
N ARG A 29 11.52 -5.55 5.05
CA ARG A 29 10.60 -4.41 4.96
C ARG A 29 10.50 -3.68 6.28
N TRP A 30 10.83 -2.40 6.24
CA TRP A 30 10.61 -1.45 7.34
C TRP A 30 9.46 -0.53 6.95
N TYR A 31 8.40 -0.51 7.74
CA TYR A 31 7.15 0.20 7.45
C TYR A 31 6.37 -0.29 6.21
N PRO A 32 6.21 -1.62 6.03
CA PRO A 32 5.31 -2.15 5.01
C PRO A 32 3.84 -2.07 5.45
N THR A 33 2.96 -2.40 4.52
CA THR A 33 1.57 -2.78 4.82
C THR A 33 1.33 -4.22 4.39
N VAL A 34 0.62 -4.96 5.23
CA VAL A 34 0.08 -6.29 4.89
C VAL A 34 -1.42 -6.16 4.66
N THR A 35 -1.91 -6.76 3.58
CA THR A 35 -3.33 -6.73 3.20
C THR A 35 -3.79 -8.16 2.93
N GLU A 36 -4.85 -8.59 3.61
CA GLU A 36 -5.52 -9.85 3.32
C GLU A 36 -6.39 -9.69 2.06
N LEU A 37 -6.30 -10.66 1.15
CA LEU A 37 -7.12 -10.75 -0.05
C LEU A 37 -8.39 -11.57 0.24
N GLU A 38 -9.39 -11.47 -0.63
CA GLU A 38 -10.67 -12.21 -0.49
C GLU A 38 -10.50 -13.74 -0.45
N ASP A 39 -9.43 -14.25 -1.04
CA ASP A 39 -9.11 -15.69 -1.08
C ASP A 39 -8.18 -16.13 0.07
N GLY A 40 -7.89 -15.26 1.02
CA GLY A 40 -7.06 -15.53 2.19
C GLY A 40 -5.55 -15.42 1.94
N ARG A 41 -5.11 -15.09 0.73
CA ARG A 41 -3.70 -14.75 0.49
C ARG A 41 -3.35 -13.42 1.16
N MET A 42 -2.08 -13.25 1.54
CA MET A 42 -1.59 -12.01 2.16
C MET A 42 -0.64 -11.28 1.22
N LEU A 43 -0.96 -10.05 0.87
CA LEU A 43 -0.10 -9.18 0.09
C LEU A 43 0.70 -8.26 1.00
N THR A 44 2.02 -8.19 0.82
CA THR A 44 2.84 -7.16 1.45
C THR A 44 3.46 -6.24 0.40
N MET A 45 3.46 -4.92 0.69
CA MET A 45 4.09 -3.94 -0.19
C MET A 45 4.65 -2.74 0.58
N GLY A 46 5.54 -2.00 -0.10
CA GLY A 46 6.20 -0.83 0.46
C GLY A 46 7.32 -1.17 1.44
N GLY A 47 7.83 -0.14 2.06
CA GLY A 47 8.90 -0.21 3.05
C GLY A 47 10.31 -0.15 2.46
N ARG A 48 11.29 -0.24 3.35
CA ARG A 48 12.72 -0.28 3.01
C ARG A 48 13.36 -1.58 3.46
N ASP A 49 14.34 -2.03 2.72
CA ASP A 49 15.06 -3.27 3.02
C ASP A 49 16.17 -3.07 4.07
N GLN A 50 16.92 -4.12 4.30
CA GLN A 50 18.04 -4.15 5.24
C GLN A 50 19.21 -3.23 4.84
N SER A 51 19.28 -2.81 3.58
CA SER A 51 20.24 -1.83 3.08
C SER A 51 19.71 -0.39 3.07
N ASN A 52 18.48 -0.22 3.55
CA ASN A 52 17.72 1.03 3.48
C ASN A 52 17.30 1.44 2.06
N ALA A 53 17.32 0.50 1.12
CA ALA A 53 16.78 0.70 -0.23
C ALA A 53 15.25 0.54 -0.23
N VAL A 54 14.57 1.30 -1.08
CA VAL A 54 13.12 1.19 -1.24
C VAL A 54 12.75 -0.12 -1.90
N VAL A 55 11.81 -0.83 -1.31
CA VAL A 55 11.30 -2.08 -1.88
C VAL A 55 10.12 -1.76 -2.79
N THR A 56 10.34 -1.86 -4.10
CA THR A 56 9.32 -1.58 -5.13
C THR A 56 8.52 -2.83 -5.54
N ILE A 57 9.04 -4.02 -5.23
CA ILE A 57 8.42 -5.30 -5.59
C ILE A 57 7.52 -5.76 -4.43
N PRO A 58 6.19 -5.84 -4.62
CA PRO A 58 5.31 -6.50 -3.65
C PRO A 58 5.57 -7.99 -3.60
N GLU A 59 5.23 -8.61 -2.47
CA GLU A 59 5.28 -10.04 -2.30
C GLU A 59 3.93 -10.57 -1.80
N ILE A 60 3.54 -11.75 -2.27
CA ILE A 60 2.32 -12.41 -1.85
C ILE A 60 2.64 -13.72 -1.12
N TRP A 61 1.98 -13.91 0.02
CA TRP A 61 1.95 -15.18 0.72
C TRP A 61 0.91 -16.09 0.11
N GLU A 62 1.36 -17.17 -0.48
CA GLU A 62 0.50 -18.19 -1.06
C GLU A 62 1.20 -19.55 -1.04
N ASN A 63 0.43 -20.61 -0.86
CA ASN A 63 0.95 -22.00 -0.85
C ASN A 63 2.14 -22.21 0.08
N GLY A 64 2.14 -21.54 1.26
CA GLY A 64 3.18 -21.71 2.29
C GLY A 64 4.50 -20.99 2.00
N ARG A 65 4.53 -20.02 1.09
CA ARG A 65 5.73 -19.24 0.74
C ARG A 65 5.41 -17.83 0.29
N TRP A 66 6.40 -16.96 0.36
CA TRP A 66 6.37 -15.64 -0.27
C TRP A 66 6.77 -15.74 -1.75
N VAL A 67 6.06 -15.03 -2.60
CA VAL A 67 6.30 -14.97 -4.05
C VAL A 67 6.36 -13.51 -4.47
N GLU A 68 7.44 -13.14 -5.15
CA GLU A 68 7.63 -11.79 -5.69
C GLU A 68 6.70 -11.51 -6.87
N LEU A 69 6.10 -10.33 -6.89
CA LEU A 69 5.24 -9.86 -7.97
C LEU A 69 6.02 -8.91 -8.88
N LEU A 70 6.94 -9.49 -9.66
CA LEU A 70 7.90 -8.75 -10.49
C LEU A 70 7.24 -7.85 -11.54
N GLY A 71 5.99 -8.17 -11.91
CA GLY A 71 5.19 -7.36 -12.84
C GLY A 71 4.79 -5.98 -12.30
N ALA A 72 4.89 -5.75 -10.99
CA ALA A 72 4.69 -4.44 -10.39
C ALA A 72 5.72 -3.39 -10.84
N GLY A 73 6.85 -3.85 -11.39
CA GLY A 73 7.89 -2.97 -11.90
C GLY A 73 8.60 -2.18 -10.80
N THR A 74 8.86 -0.90 -11.09
CA THR A 74 9.69 -0.03 -10.24
C THR A 74 8.91 1.10 -9.58
N LEU A 75 7.59 0.94 -9.40
CA LEU A 75 6.78 1.97 -8.74
C LEU A 75 7.16 2.06 -7.27
N GLU A 76 7.76 3.17 -6.90
CA GLU A 76 8.07 3.48 -5.52
C GLU A 76 6.80 3.90 -4.77
N ILE A 77 6.53 3.24 -3.64
CA ILE A 77 5.39 3.49 -2.78
C ILE A 77 5.89 4.04 -1.45
N PRO A 78 5.26 5.10 -0.89
CA PRO A 78 5.57 5.60 0.44
C PRO A 78 5.38 4.52 1.52
N TYR A 79 5.85 4.83 2.74
CA TYR A 79 5.64 3.97 3.89
C TYR A 79 4.16 3.79 4.24
N TYR A 80 3.82 2.63 4.75
CA TYR A 80 2.45 2.30 5.14
C TYR A 80 1.43 2.50 4.01
N PRO A 81 1.63 1.88 2.82
CA PRO A 81 0.68 2.02 1.72
C PRO A 81 -0.74 1.70 2.17
N ARG A 82 -1.68 2.59 1.82
CA ARG A 82 -3.08 2.53 2.23
C ARG A 82 -3.85 1.66 1.24
N ASN A 83 -3.88 0.37 1.52
CA ASN A 83 -4.44 -0.65 0.64
C ASN A 83 -5.80 -1.12 1.14
N PHE A 84 -6.74 -1.28 0.22
CA PHE A 84 -8.08 -1.80 0.48
C PHE A 84 -8.47 -2.78 -0.62
N VAL A 85 -9.19 -3.83 -0.27
CA VAL A 85 -9.76 -4.74 -1.28
C VAL A 85 -10.98 -4.07 -1.90
N ASP A 86 -10.98 -3.92 -3.23
CA ASP A 86 -12.12 -3.40 -3.99
C ASP A 86 -13.20 -4.49 -4.07
N PRO A 87 -14.37 -4.29 -3.45
CA PRO A 87 -15.40 -5.34 -3.35
C PRO A 87 -16.05 -5.70 -4.69
N LYS A 88 -15.83 -4.91 -5.74
CA LYS A 88 -16.39 -5.19 -7.08
C LYS A 88 -15.59 -6.21 -7.88
N ASN A 89 -14.29 -6.30 -7.62
CA ASN A 89 -13.40 -7.03 -8.51
C ASN A 89 -12.23 -7.74 -7.80
N GLY A 90 -12.12 -7.59 -6.46
CA GLY A 90 -11.05 -8.19 -5.66
C GLY A 90 -9.65 -7.56 -5.88
N LEU A 91 -9.54 -6.52 -6.70
CA LEU A 91 -8.29 -5.80 -6.86
C LEU A 91 -7.92 -5.03 -5.58
N ILE A 92 -6.64 -4.77 -5.38
CA ILE A 92 -6.19 -3.93 -4.28
C ILE A 92 -6.24 -2.48 -4.72
N PHE A 93 -7.12 -1.70 -4.10
CA PHE A 93 -7.14 -0.25 -4.28
C PHE A 93 -6.12 0.39 -3.35
N TYR A 94 -5.07 0.96 -3.94
CA TYR A 94 -4.08 1.78 -3.25
C TYR A 94 -4.56 3.22 -3.23
N ALA A 95 -5.03 3.67 -2.06
CA ALA A 95 -5.60 5.01 -1.88
C ALA A 95 -4.54 6.12 -1.91
N SER A 96 -3.28 5.76 -1.86
CA SER A 96 -2.11 6.61 -2.02
C SER A 96 -1.99 7.78 -1.02
N GLU A 97 -0.78 8.09 -0.66
CA GLU A 97 -0.37 9.34 0.01
C GLU A 97 -0.03 10.43 -1.02
N ARG A 98 0.09 10.02 -2.29
CA ARG A 98 0.37 10.92 -3.43
C ARG A 98 -0.92 11.29 -4.14
N ILE A 99 -0.81 12.10 -5.18
CA ILE A 99 -1.97 12.57 -5.96
C ILE A 99 -2.68 11.41 -6.66
N ASP A 100 -1.97 10.40 -7.12
CA ASP A 100 -2.53 9.32 -7.94
C ASP A 100 -2.87 8.09 -7.10
N SER A 101 -4.15 7.76 -6.96
CA SER A 101 -4.56 6.43 -6.51
C SER A 101 -4.46 5.40 -7.66
N ARG A 102 -4.44 4.12 -7.32
CA ARG A 102 -4.24 3.03 -8.29
C ARG A 102 -4.96 1.77 -7.85
N TRP A 103 -5.27 0.90 -8.79
CA TRP A 103 -5.54 -0.51 -8.47
C TRP A 103 -4.30 -1.35 -8.72
N PHE A 104 -4.16 -2.40 -7.95
CA PHE A 104 -3.14 -3.42 -8.14
C PHE A 104 -3.81 -4.77 -8.34
N ASN A 105 -3.59 -5.36 -9.52
CA ASN A 105 -4.02 -6.71 -9.83
C ASN A 105 -2.88 -7.68 -9.49
N VAL A 106 -3.05 -8.45 -8.42
CA VAL A 106 -2.07 -9.41 -7.93
C VAL A 106 -1.78 -10.49 -8.96
N ASP A 107 -2.82 -10.95 -9.68
CA ASP A 107 -2.74 -12.03 -10.67
C ASP A 107 -2.60 -11.50 -12.10
N GLY A 108 -2.59 -10.18 -12.27
CA GLY A 108 -2.34 -9.54 -13.56
C GLY A 108 -0.96 -9.85 -14.11
N SER A 109 -0.86 -9.97 -15.41
CA SER A 109 0.41 -10.27 -16.11
C SER A 109 0.99 -9.02 -16.74
N SER A 110 2.30 -8.88 -16.64
CA SER A 110 3.10 -7.91 -17.38
C SER A 110 4.30 -8.60 -18.04
N PRO A 111 5.05 -7.92 -18.92
CA PRO A 111 6.23 -8.53 -19.54
C PRO A 111 7.30 -9.01 -18.55
N THR A 112 7.32 -8.47 -17.33
CA THR A 112 8.28 -8.82 -16.29
C THR A 112 7.78 -9.85 -15.28
N GLY A 113 6.51 -10.22 -15.34
CA GLY A 113 5.93 -11.23 -14.45
C GLY A 113 4.55 -10.89 -13.94
N ARG A 114 4.15 -11.56 -12.86
CA ARG A 114 2.86 -11.36 -12.17
C ARG A 114 2.86 -10.05 -11.38
N GLY A 115 1.68 -9.44 -11.25
CA GLY A 115 1.46 -8.15 -10.61
C GLY A 115 1.36 -7.01 -11.63
N GLN A 116 0.26 -6.27 -11.60
CA GLN A 116 0.02 -5.19 -12.56
C GLN A 116 -0.66 -4.00 -11.90
N TRP A 117 -0.07 -2.82 -12.07
CA TRP A 117 -0.70 -1.56 -11.69
C TRP A 117 -1.66 -1.08 -12.76
N ILE A 118 -2.81 -0.60 -12.32
CA ILE A 118 -3.86 0.02 -13.14
C ILE A 118 -4.08 1.43 -12.58
N SER A 119 -4.08 2.44 -13.45
CA SER A 119 -4.30 3.82 -13.06
C SER A 119 -5.68 4.01 -12.44
N GLY A 120 -5.73 4.72 -11.33
CA GLY A 120 -6.95 5.13 -10.65
C GLY A 120 -7.19 6.64 -10.73
N PRO A 121 -8.28 7.13 -10.13
CA PRO A 121 -8.60 8.55 -10.12
C PRO A 121 -7.60 9.33 -9.25
N PRO A 122 -7.20 10.53 -9.67
CA PRO A 122 -6.37 11.39 -8.84
C PRO A 122 -7.19 11.98 -7.69
N HIS A 123 -6.52 12.23 -6.56
CA HIS A 123 -7.08 12.99 -5.45
C HIS A 123 -7.47 14.42 -5.86
N VAL A 124 -8.46 14.99 -5.19
CA VAL A 124 -8.81 16.42 -5.33
C VAL A 124 -7.71 17.28 -4.72
N TYR A 125 -7.21 16.91 -3.56
CA TYR A 125 -6.06 17.56 -2.93
C TYR A 125 -4.79 17.27 -3.72
N ARG A 126 -4.16 18.30 -4.25
CA ARG A 126 -3.07 18.22 -5.23
C ARG A 126 -1.66 18.15 -4.61
N PHE A 127 -1.58 17.83 -3.34
CA PHE A 127 -0.32 17.65 -2.62
C PHE A 127 -0.30 16.29 -1.93
N ASN A 128 0.87 15.86 -1.50
CA ASN A 128 1.00 14.61 -0.78
C ASN A 128 0.35 14.71 0.61
N ARG A 129 -0.25 13.59 1.03
CA ARG A 129 -0.83 13.38 2.37
C ARG A 129 0.06 12.46 3.19
N ASP A 130 1.35 12.81 3.31
CA ASP A 130 2.29 12.05 4.11
C ASP A 130 1.81 12.03 5.57
N TYR A 131 1.93 10.88 6.24
CA TYR A 131 1.40 10.65 7.60
C TYR A 131 -0.10 10.96 7.79
N GLY A 132 -0.87 11.10 6.73
CA GLY A 132 -2.32 11.12 6.83
C GLY A 132 -2.87 9.72 7.15
N SER A 133 -4.17 9.61 7.30
CA SER A 133 -4.85 8.34 7.58
C SER A 133 -5.89 8.01 6.54
N ALA A 134 -6.22 6.72 6.41
CA ALA A 134 -7.28 6.24 5.55
C ALA A 134 -8.04 5.08 6.20
N VAL A 135 -9.31 4.97 5.90
CA VAL A 135 -10.18 3.88 6.38
C VAL A 135 -11.25 3.57 5.35
N MET A 136 -11.55 2.29 5.15
CA MET A 136 -12.79 1.87 4.51
C MET A 136 -13.89 1.89 5.57
N TYR A 137 -14.73 2.93 5.54
CA TYR A 137 -15.76 3.17 6.56
C TYR A 137 -17.11 2.48 6.25
N ASP A 138 -17.26 2.02 5.03
CA ASP A 138 -18.36 1.18 4.54
C ASP A 138 -17.83 0.38 3.35
N THR A 139 -18.48 -0.71 2.98
CA THR A 139 -18.04 -1.58 1.88
C THR A 139 -17.78 -0.77 0.60
N GLY A 140 -16.53 -0.74 0.15
CA GLY A 140 -16.08 0.00 -1.03
C GLY A 140 -16.03 1.52 -0.87
N LYS A 141 -16.31 2.07 0.31
CA LYS A 141 -16.25 3.52 0.56
C LYS A 141 -15.06 3.87 1.44
N ILE A 142 -14.17 4.66 0.93
CA ILE A 142 -12.90 4.99 1.58
C ILE A 142 -12.87 6.48 1.88
N LEU A 143 -12.45 6.80 3.11
CA LEU A 143 -12.16 8.14 3.58
C LEU A 143 -10.64 8.27 3.74
N VAL A 144 -10.06 9.37 3.26
CA VAL A 144 -8.70 9.81 3.58
C VAL A 144 -8.74 11.16 4.27
N VAL A 145 -7.91 11.34 5.30
CA VAL A 145 -7.93 12.56 6.13
C VAL A 145 -6.54 13.05 6.44
N GLY A 146 -6.39 14.36 6.50
CA GLY A 146 -5.18 15.01 7.00
C GLY A 146 -3.93 14.69 6.18
N GLY A 147 -2.81 14.60 6.87
CA GLY A 147 -1.50 14.42 6.25
C GLY A 147 -0.97 15.70 5.65
N GLY A 148 0.06 15.60 4.88
CA GLY A 148 0.88 16.74 4.50
C GLY A 148 2.08 16.82 5.41
N GLY A 149 2.86 17.87 5.35
CA GLY A 149 4.07 17.97 6.15
C GLY A 149 5.26 17.29 5.47
N HIS A 150 6.17 16.77 6.24
CA HIS A 150 7.45 16.31 5.73
C HIS A 150 7.31 15.07 4.85
N THR A 151 7.40 15.23 3.53
CA THR A 151 7.59 14.09 2.65
C THR A 151 9.07 13.74 2.61
N SER A 152 9.43 12.62 3.19
CA SER A 152 10.77 12.03 2.99
C SER A 152 10.92 11.43 1.59
N TRP A 153 9.98 11.70 0.67
CA TRP A 153 9.89 10.93 -0.55
C TRP A 153 9.30 11.70 -1.75
N PRO A 154 9.95 11.74 -2.91
CA PRO A 154 11.39 11.68 -3.20
C PRO A 154 12.09 13.03 -2.99
N THR A 155 11.36 14.13 -2.83
CA THR A 155 11.90 15.48 -2.57
C THR A 155 10.96 16.26 -1.68
N PRO A 156 11.45 16.90 -0.61
CA PRO A 156 10.62 17.77 0.20
C PRO A 156 10.17 18.98 -0.64
N ASP A 157 8.88 19.04 -0.96
CA ASP A 157 8.27 20.27 -1.47
C ASP A 157 7.83 21.11 -0.25
N PRO A 158 8.30 22.33 -0.08
CA PRO A 158 7.88 23.20 1.01
C PRO A 158 6.36 23.42 1.08
N LYS A 159 5.66 23.30 -0.05
CA LYS A 159 4.20 23.40 -0.09
C LYS A 159 3.50 22.17 0.45
N THR A 160 4.15 21.01 0.43
CA THR A 160 3.63 19.77 1.00
C THR A 160 4.00 19.61 2.47
N ALA A 161 4.84 20.50 3.00
CA ALA A 161 5.29 20.46 4.38
C ALA A 161 4.23 20.91 5.40
N GLN A 162 3.13 21.51 4.96
CA GLN A 162 2.06 21.95 5.85
C GLN A 162 0.99 20.87 6.01
N PRO A 163 0.62 20.50 7.24
CA PRO A 163 -0.51 19.62 7.47
C PRO A 163 -1.79 20.21 6.87
N THR A 164 -2.65 19.35 6.31
CA THR A 164 -3.94 19.76 5.79
C THR A 164 -5.08 19.30 6.68
N ALA A 165 -6.11 20.16 6.83
CA ALA A 165 -7.35 19.80 7.50
C ALA A 165 -8.39 19.19 6.54
N THR A 166 -8.03 18.99 5.26
CA THR A 166 -8.96 18.47 4.27
C THR A 166 -9.14 16.96 4.39
N ALA A 167 -10.33 16.49 4.03
CA ALA A 167 -10.65 15.08 3.90
C ALA A 167 -11.30 14.83 2.52
N GLU A 168 -11.14 13.61 2.02
CA GLU A 168 -11.72 13.18 0.76
C GLU A 168 -12.33 11.80 0.90
N ILE A 169 -13.39 11.55 0.16
CA ILE A 169 -14.03 10.24 0.06
C ILE A 169 -14.03 9.75 -1.38
N ILE A 170 -14.02 8.43 -1.53
CA ILE A 170 -14.28 7.74 -2.80
C ILE A 170 -15.23 6.58 -2.55
N ASP A 171 -16.17 6.36 -3.48
CA ASP A 171 -17.03 5.17 -3.51
C ASP A 171 -16.63 4.29 -4.71
N LEU A 172 -15.95 3.18 -4.42
CA LEU A 172 -15.50 2.21 -5.42
C LEU A 172 -16.68 1.49 -6.11
N ASN A 173 -17.89 1.50 -5.47
CA ASN A 173 -19.08 0.88 -6.05
C ASN A 173 -19.68 1.72 -7.19
N ALA A 174 -19.32 3.01 -7.28
CA ALA A 174 -19.82 3.90 -8.32
C ALA A 174 -19.36 3.46 -9.73
N THR A 175 -20.13 3.85 -10.74
CA THR A 175 -19.70 3.77 -12.14
C THR A 175 -18.74 4.92 -12.41
N GLY A 176 -17.43 4.66 -12.50
CA GLY A 176 -16.42 5.71 -12.61
C GLY A 176 -16.13 6.39 -11.26
N PRO A 177 -15.50 5.66 -10.33
CA PRO A 177 -15.17 6.18 -9.00
C PRO A 177 -14.28 7.43 -9.11
N SER A 178 -14.54 8.41 -8.27
CA SER A 178 -13.75 9.64 -8.19
C SER A 178 -13.68 10.16 -6.76
N TRP A 179 -12.57 10.78 -6.41
CA TRP A 179 -12.40 11.43 -5.12
C TRP A 179 -13.23 12.71 -5.03
N GLN A 180 -13.81 12.94 -3.87
CA GLN A 180 -14.63 14.12 -3.57
C GLN A 180 -14.23 14.68 -2.20
N ASN A 181 -14.21 16.01 -2.08
CA ASN A 181 -14.04 16.65 -0.77
C ASN A 181 -15.26 16.39 0.12
N THR A 182 -15.02 16.28 1.43
CA THR A 182 -16.09 16.20 2.44
C THR A 182 -16.36 17.56 3.04
#